data_12ffe24ef4da762d3228755ac3c3589a
#
_entry.id   12ffe24ef4da762d3228755ac3c3589a
#
_cell.length_a   1.000
_cell.length_b   1.000
_cell.length_c   1.000
_cell.angle_alpha   90.00
_cell.angle_beta   90.00
_cell.angle_gamma   90.00
#
_symmetry.space_group_name_H-M   'P 1'
#
loop_
_entity.id
_entity.type
_entity.pdbx_description
1 polymer ?
#
loop_
_entity_poly.entity_id
_entity_poly.type
_entity_poly.pdbx_seq_one_letter_code
_entity_poly.pdbx_strand_id
1 'polypeptide(L)'
;RHEMTKLDGIIVLTNYDRGLYERELNLFPIAIYNPLSLTPEGEGSPAYKRFLSVGRMSHLTKGFDILIEAFAIFARDNKEWTLEIVGEGPEKPALLKQIARHKLENRVTISPFTRQIQKHYASASVYILSSRWEGFGLVLAEAMSHSLPVIASDLPFVKELLKEKDNHFMFSNGNIEE
;
A
#
# COMPACT_ATOMS: atom_id res chain seq x y z
N ARG A 1 9.11 17.03 -22.77
CA ARG A 1 10.46 17.55 -22.49
C ARG A 1 10.57 19.05 -22.75
N HIS A 2 10.19 19.53 -23.92
CA HIS A 2 10.37 20.95 -24.33
C HIS A 2 9.64 21.95 -23.39
N GLU A 3 8.48 21.61 -22.85
CA GLU A 3 7.74 22.47 -21.92
C GLU A 3 8.37 22.47 -20.51
N MET A 4 8.92 21.34 -20.07
CA MET A 4 9.57 21.22 -18.76
C MET A 4 10.84 22.06 -18.63
N THR A 5 11.55 22.31 -19.73
CA THR A 5 12.76 23.16 -19.72
C THR A 5 12.46 24.66 -19.57
N LYS A 6 11.19 25.06 -19.61
CA LYS A 6 10.75 26.46 -19.38
C LYS A 6 10.36 26.73 -17.94
N LEU A 7 10.40 25.70 -17.06
CA LEU A 7 10.08 25.84 -15.66
C LEU A 7 11.31 26.33 -14.88
N ASP A 8 11.08 27.16 -13.88
CA ASP A 8 12.13 27.64 -12.96
C ASP A 8 12.70 26.52 -12.08
N GLY A 9 11.94 25.47 -11.88
CA GLY A 9 12.35 24.28 -11.13
C GLY A 9 11.32 23.15 -11.25
N ILE A 10 11.77 21.93 -10.97
CA ILE A 10 10.94 20.73 -10.95
C ILE A 10 11.12 20.08 -9.58
N ILE A 11 10.00 19.71 -8.95
CA ILE A 11 9.98 18.92 -7.73
C ILE A 11 9.44 17.53 -8.04
N VAL A 12 10.10 16.52 -7.52
CA VAL A 12 9.66 15.12 -7.57
C VAL A 12 9.52 14.57 -6.15
N LEU A 13 8.80 13.47 -6.00
CA LEU A 13 8.46 12.95 -4.67
C LEU A 13 9.50 11.95 -4.12
N THR A 14 10.40 11.44 -4.97
CA THR A 14 11.38 10.40 -4.59
C THR A 14 12.74 10.66 -5.22
N ASN A 15 13.80 10.13 -4.62
CA ASN A 15 15.12 10.13 -5.25
C ASN A 15 15.17 9.21 -6.48
N TYR A 16 14.36 8.18 -6.51
CA TYR A 16 14.20 7.34 -7.70
C TYR A 16 13.70 8.17 -8.89
N ASP A 17 12.63 8.94 -8.71
CA ASP A 17 12.10 9.81 -9.76
C ASP A 17 13.13 10.86 -10.17
N ARG A 18 13.85 11.45 -9.20
CA ARG A 18 14.94 12.38 -9.50
C ARG A 18 15.96 11.75 -10.43
N GLY A 19 16.47 10.58 -10.09
CA GLY A 19 17.44 9.87 -10.93
C GLY A 19 16.89 9.48 -12.31
N LEU A 20 15.59 9.19 -12.40
CA LEU A 20 14.93 8.92 -13.69
C LEU A 20 14.92 10.17 -14.59
N TYR A 21 14.53 11.33 -14.04
CA TYR A 21 14.51 12.60 -14.77
C TYR A 21 15.91 13.03 -15.21
N GLU A 22 16.92 12.82 -14.36
CA GLU A 22 18.32 13.10 -14.69
C GLU A 22 18.79 12.26 -15.88
N ARG A 23 18.57 10.94 -15.83
CA ARG A 23 19.03 10.02 -16.88
C ARG A 23 18.28 10.16 -18.21
N GLU A 24 16.93 10.19 -18.14
CA GLU A 24 16.11 10.09 -19.35
C GLU A 24 15.83 11.45 -19.99
N LEU A 25 15.82 12.51 -19.21
CA LEU A 25 15.40 13.83 -19.67
C LEU A 25 16.51 14.88 -19.57
N ASN A 26 17.63 14.58 -18.91
CA ASN A 26 18.68 15.55 -18.58
C ASN A 26 18.09 16.78 -17.87
N LEU A 27 17.23 16.53 -16.89
CA LEU A 27 16.63 17.53 -15.99
C LEU A 27 17.07 17.23 -14.57
N PHE A 28 17.23 18.24 -13.75
CA PHE A 28 17.77 18.14 -12.38
C PHE A 28 16.73 18.56 -11.35
N PRO A 29 15.69 17.73 -11.09
CA PRO A 29 14.66 18.07 -10.12
C PRO A 29 15.17 17.95 -8.68
N ILE A 30 14.47 18.62 -7.76
CA ILE A 30 14.67 18.48 -6.33
C ILE A 30 13.70 17.42 -5.81
N ALA A 31 14.20 16.41 -5.10
CA ALA A 31 13.34 15.43 -4.43
C ALA A 31 12.86 16.01 -3.09
N ILE A 32 11.54 16.12 -2.93
CA ILE A 32 10.90 16.54 -1.69
C ILE A 32 9.81 15.53 -1.38
N TYR A 33 9.98 14.76 -0.32
CA TYR A 33 8.99 13.77 0.12
C TYR A 33 7.70 14.44 0.58
N ASN A 34 6.57 13.79 0.29
CA ASN A 34 5.31 14.23 0.88
C ASN A 34 5.36 14.13 2.41
N PRO A 35 4.95 15.17 3.13
CA PRO A 35 4.88 15.12 4.58
C PRO A 35 3.79 14.15 5.04
N LEU A 36 4.05 13.46 6.13
CA LEU A 36 3.01 12.72 6.84
C LEU A 36 2.14 13.72 7.60
N SER A 37 0.87 13.86 7.20
CA SER A 37 -0.09 14.75 7.85
C SER A 37 -0.92 14.05 8.94
N LEU A 38 -0.74 12.74 9.09
CA LEU A 38 -1.46 11.91 10.05
C LEU A 38 -0.69 11.87 11.38
N THR A 39 -1.38 12.13 12.47
CA THR A 39 -0.85 11.87 13.83
C THR A 39 -1.29 10.48 14.26
N PRO A 40 -0.38 9.56 14.61
CA PRO A 40 -0.74 8.23 15.04
C PRO A 40 -1.58 8.24 16.32
N GLU A 41 -2.65 7.46 16.36
CA GLU A 41 -3.52 7.24 17.53
C GLU A 41 -3.42 5.77 17.94
N GLY A 42 -2.32 5.38 18.59
CA GLY A 42 -2.05 4.00 19.00
C GLY A 42 -1.13 3.26 18.02
N GLU A 43 -0.80 2.04 18.38
CA GLU A 43 0.11 1.17 17.63
C GLU A 43 -0.58 -0.13 17.24
N GLY A 44 -0.18 -0.70 16.11
CA GLY A 44 -0.60 -2.03 15.71
C GLY A 44 -0.11 -3.10 16.67
N SER A 45 -0.77 -4.27 16.67
CA SER A 45 -0.38 -5.37 17.54
C SER A 45 -0.53 -6.73 16.84
N PRO A 46 0.44 -7.63 16.97
CA PRO A 46 0.34 -9.00 16.45
C PRO A 46 -0.88 -9.77 16.99
N ALA A 47 -1.40 -9.37 18.14
CA ALA A 47 -2.55 -10.02 18.79
C ALA A 47 -3.87 -9.87 18.01
N TYR A 48 -3.99 -8.87 17.14
CA TYR A 48 -5.22 -8.65 16.37
C TYR A 48 -5.43 -9.65 15.24
N LYS A 49 -4.34 -10.27 14.74
CA LYS A 49 -4.37 -11.23 13.61
C LYS A 49 -5.13 -10.67 12.41
N ARG A 50 -4.87 -9.40 12.10
CA ARG A 50 -5.53 -8.66 11.04
C ARG A 50 -4.53 -8.06 10.08
N PHE A 51 -4.67 -8.38 8.81
CA PHE A 51 -4.05 -7.65 7.72
C PHE A 51 -4.89 -6.41 7.38
N LEU A 52 -4.22 -5.32 7.08
CA LEU A 52 -4.84 -4.08 6.62
C LEU A 52 -4.25 -3.65 5.28
N SER A 53 -5.11 -3.22 4.38
CA SER A 53 -4.71 -2.52 3.16
C SER A 53 -5.63 -1.33 2.92
N VAL A 54 -5.09 -0.20 2.44
CA VAL A 54 -5.82 1.07 2.31
C VAL A 54 -5.62 1.65 0.92
N GLY A 55 -6.70 2.06 0.27
CA GLY A 55 -6.58 2.73 -1.01
C GLY A 55 -7.86 2.83 -1.83
N ARG A 56 -7.78 3.59 -2.93
CA ARG A 56 -8.87 3.70 -3.89
C ARG A 56 -9.00 2.41 -4.72
N MET A 57 -10.21 1.91 -4.88
CA MET A 57 -10.52 0.72 -5.69
C MET A 57 -10.77 1.10 -7.15
N SER A 58 -9.69 1.43 -7.88
CA SER A 58 -9.78 1.89 -9.27
C SER A 58 -8.63 1.38 -10.13
N HIS A 59 -8.96 0.93 -11.34
CA HIS A 59 -8.02 0.55 -12.40
C HIS A 59 -6.98 -0.52 -11.99
N LEU A 60 -7.34 -1.41 -11.08
CA LEU A 60 -6.47 -2.46 -10.54
C LEU A 60 -5.13 -1.93 -9.96
N THR A 61 -5.00 -0.62 -9.80
CA THR A 61 -3.75 0.02 -9.37
C THR A 61 -3.29 -0.47 -8.00
N LYS A 62 -4.23 -0.63 -7.07
CA LYS A 62 -3.93 -1.04 -5.70
C LYS A 62 -3.74 -2.55 -5.53
N GLY A 63 -4.03 -3.36 -6.55
CA GLY A 63 -3.82 -4.80 -6.51
C GLY A 63 -4.67 -5.54 -5.48
N PHE A 64 -5.83 -5.02 -5.09
CA PHE A 64 -6.70 -5.68 -4.11
C PHE A 64 -7.21 -7.03 -4.60
N ASP A 65 -7.34 -7.22 -5.91
CA ASP A 65 -7.63 -8.49 -6.54
C ASP A 65 -6.52 -9.53 -6.25
N ILE A 66 -5.26 -9.15 -6.39
CA ILE A 66 -4.10 -9.99 -6.06
C ILE A 66 -4.10 -10.30 -4.55
N LEU A 67 -4.32 -9.29 -3.72
CA LEU A 67 -4.33 -9.43 -2.27
C LEU A 67 -5.40 -10.42 -1.80
N ILE A 68 -6.60 -10.39 -2.38
CA ILE A 68 -7.67 -11.33 -2.03
C ILE A 68 -7.30 -12.77 -2.44
N GLU A 69 -6.68 -12.97 -3.62
CA GLU A 69 -6.20 -14.29 -4.04
C GLU A 69 -5.11 -14.82 -3.09
N ALA A 70 -4.09 -14.01 -2.77
CA ALA A 70 -3.03 -14.38 -1.82
C ALA A 70 -3.61 -14.70 -0.43
N PHE A 71 -4.53 -13.85 0.06
CA PHE A 71 -5.19 -14.11 1.33
C PHE A 71 -6.03 -15.39 1.31
N ALA A 72 -6.65 -15.75 0.18
CA ALA A 72 -7.40 -16.99 0.05
C ALA A 72 -6.51 -18.23 0.21
N ILE A 73 -5.25 -18.16 -0.24
CA ILE A 73 -4.26 -19.22 -0.04
C ILE A 73 -3.85 -19.25 1.43
N PHE A 74 -3.40 -18.15 1.98
CA PHE A 74 -2.95 -18.00 3.37
C PHE A 74 -4.02 -18.44 4.39
N ALA A 75 -5.28 -18.07 4.17
CA ALA A 75 -6.38 -18.35 5.07
C ALA A 75 -6.73 -19.84 5.24
N ARG A 76 -6.24 -20.72 4.38
CA ARG A 76 -6.47 -22.18 4.48
C ARG A 76 -5.90 -22.75 5.77
N ASP A 77 -4.69 -22.31 6.11
CA ASP A 77 -3.94 -22.82 7.27
C ASP A 77 -4.00 -21.87 8.47
N ASN A 78 -4.44 -20.62 8.28
CA ASN A 78 -4.46 -19.55 9.28
C ASN A 78 -5.90 -19.08 9.57
N LYS A 79 -6.68 -19.92 10.24
CA LYS A 79 -8.14 -19.74 10.44
C LYS A 79 -8.54 -18.47 11.19
N GLU A 80 -7.70 -17.96 12.05
CA GLU A 80 -7.96 -16.80 12.92
C GLU A 80 -7.63 -15.45 12.27
N TRP A 81 -6.86 -15.45 11.18
CA TRP A 81 -6.48 -14.21 10.50
C TRP A 81 -7.62 -13.64 9.66
N THR A 82 -7.73 -12.34 9.62
CA THR A 82 -8.69 -11.58 8.81
C THR A 82 -7.96 -10.58 7.92
N LEU A 83 -8.63 -10.13 6.87
CA LEU A 83 -8.16 -9.06 6.00
C LEU A 83 -9.18 -7.93 6.00
N GLU A 84 -8.73 -6.71 6.27
CA GLU A 84 -9.53 -5.51 6.07
C GLU A 84 -8.95 -4.66 4.93
N ILE A 85 -9.81 -4.29 3.99
CA ILE A 85 -9.49 -3.36 2.90
C ILE A 85 -10.31 -2.10 3.13
N VAL A 86 -9.66 -0.96 3.37
CA VAL A 86 -10.34 0.32 3.60
C VAL A 86 -10.27 1.19 2.36
N GLY A 87 -11.43 1.57 1.85
CA GLY A 87 -11.52 2.45 0.69
C GLY A 87 -12.79 2.27 -0.12
N GLU A 88 -12.84 3.01 -1.21
CA GLU A 88 -13.97 3.01 -2.14
C GLU A 88 -13.49 3.07 -3.58
N GLY A 89 -14.39 2.72 -4.50
CA GLY A 89 -14.16 2.84 -5.93
C GLY A 89 -14.97 1.87 -6.77
N PRO A 90 -14.92 2.03 -8.09
CA PRO A 90 -15.75 1.27 -9.03
C PRO A 90 -15.47 -0.24 -9.04
N GLU A 91 -14.33 -0.70 -8.54
CA GLU A 91 -13.96 -2.12 -8.49
C GLU A 91 -14.57 -2.87 -7.31
N LYS A 92 -15.12 -2.17 -6.30
CA LYS A 92 -15.70 -2.80 -5.11
C LYS A 92 -16.67 -3.95 -5.41
N PRO A 93 -17.60 -3.85 -6.38
CA PRO A 93 -18.49 -4.96 -6.70
C PRO A 93 -17.75 -6.21 -7.23
N ALA A 94 -16.68 -6.02 -8.00
CA ALA A 94 -15.86 -7.12 -8.50
C ALA A 94 -15.08 -7.81 -7.37
N LEU A 95 -14.49 -7.02 -6.45
CA LEU A 95 -13.79 -7.54 -5.28
C LEU A 95 -14.73 -8.31 -4.34
N LEU A 96 -15.96 -7.83 -4.11
CA LEU A 96 -16.97 -8.57 -3.33
C LEU A 96 -17.33 -9.91 -3.98
N LYS A 97 -17.47 -9.97 -5.31
CA LYS A 97 -17.69 -11.24 -6.02
C LYS A 97 -16.50 -12.19 -5.86
N GLN A 98 -15.28 -11.68 -5.87
CA GLN A 98 -14.08 -12.47 -5.67
C GLN A 98 -14.03 -13.03 -4.24
N ILE A 99 -14.32 -12.23 -3.22
CA ILE A 99 -14.44 -12.65 -1.82
C ILE A 99 -15.46 -13.80 -1.69
N ALA A 100 -16.64 -13.65 -2.28
CA ALA A 100 -17.69 -14.68 -2.25
C ALA A 100 -17.26 -15.97 -2.98
N ARG A 101 -16.58 -15.86 -4.13
CA ARG A 101 -16.05 -17.02 -4.86
C ARG A 101 -15.10 -17.87 -3.98
N HIS A 102 -14.30 -17.21 -3.14
CA HIS A 102 -13.38 -17.87 -2.20
C HIS A 102 -14.03 -18.24 -0.86
N LYS A 103 -15.31 -17.93 -0.63
CA LYS A 103 -16.04 -18.15 0.64
C LYS A 103 -15.36 -17.46 1.82
N LEU A 104 -14.93 -16.21 1.59
CA LEU A 104 -14.18 -15.40 2.57
C LEU A 104 -15.01 -14.27 3.18
N GLU A 105 -16.35 -14.26 3.04
CA GLU A 105 -17.23 -13.16 3.48
C GLU A 105 -17.12 -12.89 4.99
N ASN A 106 -16.79 -13.90 5.79
CA ASN A 106 -16.57 -13.76 7.22
C ASN A 106 -15.11 -13.46 7.61
N ARG A 107 -14.22 -13.36 6.63
CA ARG A 107 -12.76 -13.21 6.84
C ARG A 107 -12.18 -11.97 6.15
N VAL A 108 -12.83 -11.48 5.12
CA VAL A 108 -12.42 -10.29 4.38
C VAL A 108 -13.52 -9.24 4.47
N THR A 109 -13.16 -8.06 4.97
CA THR A 109 -14.07 -6.91 5.08
C THR A 109 -13.61 -5.78 4.17
N ILE A 110 -14.53 -5.19 3.42
CA ILE A 110 -14.29 -3.95 2.68
C ILE A 110 -15.00 -2.81 3.42
N SER A 111 -14.23 -2.05 4.17
CA SER A 111 -14.69 -0.86 4.90
C SER A 111 -14.70 0.38 4.00
N PRO A 112 -15.67 1.29 4.16
CA PRO A 112 -15.71 2.51 3.37
C PRO A 112 -14.56 3.45 3.69
N PHE A 113 -14.34 4.46 2.83
CA PHE A 113 -13.43 5.55 3.14
C PHE A 113 -13.80 6.22 4.47
N THR A 114 -12.80 6.54 5.27
CA THR A 114 -12.98 7.22 6.56
C THR A 114 -11.91 8.28 6.79
N ARG A 115 -12.25 9.34 7.53
CA ARG A 115 -11.28 10.31 8.03
C ARG A 115 -10.59 9.85 9.32
N GLN A 116 -11.08 8.78 9.96
CA GLN A 116 -10.51 8.20 11.18
C GLN A 116 -9.68 6.96 10.86
N ILE A 117 -8.87 7.04 9.83
CA ILE A 117 -8.07 5.91 9.34
C ILE A 117 -7.06 5.40 10.39
N GLN A 118 -6.64 6.26 11.32
CA GLN A 118 -5.74 5.92 12.43
C GLN A 118 -6.25 4.73 13.24
N LYS A 119 -7.57 4.63 13.45
CA LYS A 119 -8.19 3.51 14.19
C LYS A 119 -8.01 2.17 13.48
N HIS A 120 -8.00 2.16 12.15
CA HIS A 120 -7.77 0.97 11.36
C HIS A 120 -6.31 0.53 11.45
N TYR A 121 -5.36 1.47 11.32
CA TYR A 121 -3.94 1.18 11.52
C TYR A 121 -3.68 0.67 12.94
N ALA A 122 -4.19 1.34 13.98
CA ALA A 122 -4.00 0.94 15.39
C ALA A 122 -4.64 -0.41 15.75
N SER A 123 -5.58 -0.92 14.94
CA SER A 123 -6.24 -2.22 15.15
C SER A 123 -5.76 -3.32 14.18
N ALA A 124 -4.66 -3.09 13.48
CA ALA A 124 -4.06 -4.06 12.57
C ALA A 124 -2.81 -4.74 13.16
N SER A 125 -2.42 -5.87 12.58
CA SER A 125 -1.19 -6.58 12.92
C SER A 125 -0.10 -6.38 11.88
N VAL A 126 -0.49 -6.28 10.61
CA VAL A 126 0.41 -6.12 9.47
C VAL A 126 -0.29 -5.28 8.41
N TYR A 127 0.43 -4.37 7.81
CA TYR A 127 -0.03 -3.62 6.65
C TYR A 127 0.45 -4.28 5.35
N ILE A 128 -0.44 -4.40 4.35
CA ILE A 128 -0.09 -4.95 3.04
C ILE A 128 -0.30 -3.89 1.96
N LEU A 129 0.76 -3.61 1.20
CA LEU A 129 0.73 -2.78 0.00
C LEU A 129 0.86 -3.67 -1.23
N SER A 130 -0.25 -4.07 -1.82
CA SER A 130 -0.30 -4.93 -3.01
C SER A 130 -0.32 -4.16 -4.34
N SER A 131 0.00 -2.88 -4.31
CA SER A 131 -0.14 -1.97 -5.45
C SER A 131 0.73 -2.42 -6.64
N ARG A 132 0.16 -2.35 -7.84
CA ARG A 132 0.88 -2.51 -9.10
C ARG A 132 1.66 -1.24 -9.47
N TRP A 133 1.15 -0.11 -9.05
CA TRP A 133 1.76 1.20 -9.26
C TRP A 133 1.40 2.17 -8.14
N GLU A 134 2.35 3.02 -7.77
CA GLU A 134 2.19 4.12 -6.80
C GLU A 134 3.06 5.31 -7.18
N GLY A 135 2.58 6.51 -6.86
CA GLY A 135 3.39 7.72 -6.92
C GLY A 135 4.33 7.84 -5.74
N PHE A 136 3.79 7.96 -4.52
CA PHE A 136 4.59 8.06 -3.29
C PHE A 136 4.12 7.08 -2.19
N GLY A 137 2.87 6.63 -2.23
CA GLY A 137 2.34 5.66 -1.26
C GLY A 137 2.26 6.18 0.18
N LEU A 138 1.64 7.35 0.40
CA LEU A 138 1.45 7.91 1.75
C LEU A 138 0.91 6.88 2.75
N VAL A 139 0.02 5.99 2.31
CA VAL A 139 -0.56 4.91 3.13
C VAL A 139 0.51 3.97 3.73
N LEU A 140 1.67 3.82 3.06
CA LEU A 140 2.80 3.06 3.59
C LEU A 140 3.45 3.80 4.75
N ALA A 141 3.72 5.10 4.59
CA ALA A 141 4.28 5.94 5.65
C ALA A 141 3.32 6.05 6.85
N GLU A 142 2.01 6.11 6.59
CA GLU A 142 0.96 6.08 7.61
C GLU A 142 0.99 4.76 8.42
N ALA A 143 1.09 3.62 7.76
CA ALA A 143 1.19 2.32 8.41
C ALA A 143 2.46 2.21 9.28
N MET A 144 3.61 2.65 8.75
CA MET A 144 4.87 2.67 9.47
C MET A 144 4.82 3.57 10.72
N SER A 145 4.10 4.70 10.66
CA SER A 145 3.92 5.60 11.80
C SER A 145 3.12 4.97 12.94
N HIS A 146 2.34 3.92 12.66
CA HIS A 146 1.62 3.11 13.66
C HIS A 146 2.39 1.84 14.08
N SER A 147 3.70 1.79 13.82
CA SER A 147 4.59 0.66 14.16
C SER A 147 4.18 -0.66 13.50
N LEU A 148 3.42 -0.62 12.40
CA LEU A 148 3.01 -1.83 11.69
C LEU A 148 4.16 -2.41 10.88
N PRO A 149 4.43 -3.73 11.00
CA PRO A 149 5.19 -4.45 10.00
C PRO A 149 4.53 -4.32 8.63
N VAL A 150 5.33 -4.24 7.59
CA VAL A 150 4.85 -4.02 6.22
C VAL A 150 5.23 -5.19 5.32
N ILE A 151 4.28 -5.65 4.52
CA ILE A 151 4.49 -6.50 3.35
C ILE A 151 4.13 -5.65 2.12
N ALA A 152 5.05 -5.47 1.19
CA ALA A 152 4.82 -4.55 0.07
C ALA A 152 5.28 -5.11 -1.28
N SER A 153 4.58 -4.74 -2.34
CA SER A 153 5.06 -4.96 -3.72
C SER A 153 6.40 -4.29 -3.92
N ASP A 154 7.29 -4.94 -4.66
CA ASP A 154 8.60 -4.43 -5.04
C ASP A 154 8.46 -3.25 -6.02
N LEU A 155 8.20 -2.06 -5.48
CA LEU A 155 8.11 -0.81 -6.21
C LEU A 155 9.30 0.10 -5.87
N PRO A 156 9.77 0.91 -6.82
CA PRO A 156 10.96 1.74 -6.62
C PRO A 156 10.92 2.62 -5.36
N PHE A 157 9.79 3.29 -5.10
CA PHE A 157 9.63 4.13 -3.91
C PHE A 157 9.58 3.31 -2.62
N VAL A 158 9.09 2.07 -2.66
CA VAL A 158 9.04 1.17 -1.49
C VAL A 158 10.46 0.85 -1.03
N LYS A 159 11.36 0.53 -1.97
CA LYS A 159 12.80 0.31 -1.67
C LYS A 159 13.45 1.53 -1.04
N GLU A 160 13.03 2.73 -1.43
CA GLU A 160 13.57 3.98 -0.89
C GLU A 160 13.06 4.24 0.54
N LEU A 161 11.80 3.91 0.84
CA LEU A 161 11.20 4.10 2.16
C LEU A 161 11.55 3.00 3.16
N LEU A 162 11.57 1.74 2.70
CA LEU A 162 11.88 0.57 3.53
C LEU A 162 13.39 0.31 3.48
N LYS A 163 14.09 0.57 4.58
CA LYS A 163 15.51 0.23 4.72
C LYS A 163 15.66 -1.26 5.03
N GLU A 164 16.76 -1.88 4.58
CA GLU A 164 17.04 -3.32 4.71
C GLU A 164 17.03 -3.89 6.15
N LYS A 165 17.02 -3.04 7.17
CA LYS A 165 17.09 -3.45 8.58
C LYS A 165 15.75 -3.43 9.31
N ASP A 166 14.69 -3.02 8.64
CA ASP A 166 13.37 -2.92 9.24
C ASP A 166 12.62 -4.26 9.07
N ASN A 167 11.66 -4.57 9.95
CA ASN A 167 10.81 -5.78 9.87
C ASN A 167 9.79 -5.66 8.73
N HIS A 168 10.27 -5.52 7.50
CA HIS A 168 9.46 -5.36 6.31
C HIS A 168 9.84 -6.40 5.27
N PHE A 169 8.83 -6.87 4.55
CA PHE A 169 9.00 -7.86 3.49
C PHE A 169 8.53 -7.27 2.17
N MET A 170 9.30 -7.52 1.11
CA MET A 170 8.91 -7.17 -0.26
C MET A 170 8.68 -8.42 -1.08
N PHE A 171 7.69 -8.39 -1.95
CA PHE A 171 7.37 -9.45 -2.88
C PHE A 171 7.36 -8.93 -4.32
N SER A 172 7.60 -9.80 -5.28
CA SER A 172 7.58 -9.45 -6.70
C SER A 172 6.21 -8.94 -7.13
N ASN A 173 6.17 -7.78 -7.77
CA ASN A 173 4.91 -7.13 -8.14
C ASN A 173 4.01 -8.06 -8.96
N GLY A 174 2.81 -8.34 -8.43
CA GLY A 174 1.83 -9.23 -9.03
C GLY A 174 1.98 -10.71 -8.66
N ASN A 175 2.99 -11.09 -7.90
CA ASN A 175 3.16 -12.46 -7.41
C ASN A 175 2.24 -12.70 -6.20
N ILE A 176 1.48 -13.79 -6.23
CA ILE A 176 0.53 -14.18 -5.16
C ILE A 176 1.06 -15.35 -4.29
N GLU A 177 2.17 -15.95 -4.68
CA GLU A 177 2.73 -17.15 -4.01
C GLU A 177 3.88 -16.81 -3.05
N GLU A 178 4.52 -15.64 -3.24
CA GLU A 178 5.50 -15.07 -2.32
C GLU A 178 4.85 -14.52 -1.04
#